data_6d7d841d7366b09a4387e3ec568f7c80
#
_entry.id   6d7d841d7366b09a4387e3ec568f7c80
#
_cell.length_a   1.000
_cell.length_b   1.000
_cell.length_c   1.000
_cell.angle_alpha   90.00
_cell.angle_beta   90.00
_cell.angle_gamma   90.00
#
_symmetry.space_group_name_H-M   'P 1'
#
loop_
_entity.id
_entity.type
_entity.pdbx_description
1 polymer ?
#
loop_
_entity_poly.entity_id
_entity_poly.type
_entity_poly.pdbx_seq_one_letter_code
_entity_poly.pdbx_strand_id
1 'polypeptide(L)'
;MIITLKLEGAFGSFDRASEDWYRLIEIESNADLETLHLCIQDAVNFENDHLYEFFIANSVRSSAKRRFDNENQGLWEYSIGDLFPLPKHKKLFYLFDYGDSWYFRITKSRKKIEQEEAG
;
A
#
# COMPACT_ATOMS: atom_id res chain seq x y z
N MET A 1 -2.98 18.03 1.35
CA MET A 1 -3.22 17.73 -0.07
C MET A 1 -3.62 16.29 -0.21
N ILE A 2 -4.68 16.03 -0.94
CA ILE A 2 -5.15 14.67 -1.18
C ILE A 2 -4.37 14.08 -2.35
N ILE A 3 -3.88 12.87 -2.16
CA ILE A 3 -3.24 12.15 -3.25
C ILE A 3 -4.01 10.85 -3.48
N THR A 4 -3.86 10.31 -4.67
CA THR A 4 -4.51 9.06 -5.04
C THR A 4 -3.45 7.98 -5.18
N LEU A 5 -3.67 6.87 -4.50
CA LEU A 5 -2.79 5.72 -4.57
C LEU A 5 -3.50 4.57 -5.26
N LYS A 6 -2.74 3.80 -6.03
CA LYS A 6 -3.27 2.60 -6.67
C LYS A 6 -2.74 1.39 -5.94
N LEU A 7 -3.65 0.55 -5.47
CA LEU A 7 -3.33 -0.68 -4.77
C LEU A 7 -3.57 -1.83 -5.71
N GLU A 8 -2.54 -2.64 -5.95
CA GLU A 8 -2.64 -3.78 -6.86
C GLU A 8 -2.18 -5.03 -6.15
N GLY A 9 -2.76 -6.17 -6.50
CA GLY A 9 -2.26 -7.45 -6.03
C GLY A 9 -0.89 -7.71 -6.62
N ALA A 10 0.08 -8.07 -5.79
CA ALA A 10 1.45 -8.21 -6.25
C ALA A 10 1.95 -9.64 -6.20
N PHE A 11 1.46 -10.44 -5.25
CA PHE A 11 1.98 -11.78 -5.08
C PHE A 11 1.08 -12.49 -4.09
N GLY A 12 1.09 -13.82 -4.10
CA GLY A 12 0.25 -14.59 -3.20
C GLY A 12 -1.11 -14.84 -3.80
N SER A 13 -2.11 -15.00 -2.94
CA SER A 13 -3.45 -15.36 -3.40
C SER A 13 -4.06 -14.32 -4.32
N PHE A 14 -3.86 -13.06 -4.02
CA PHE A 14 -4.42 -11.98 -4.82
C PHE A 14 -3.82 -11.90 -6.20
N ASP A 15 -2.54 -12.24 -6.30
CA ASP A 15 -1.86 -12.14 -7.58
C ASP A 15 -2.50 -13.02 -8.62
N ARG A 16 -3.17 -14.06 -8.21
CA ARG A 16 -3.79 -15.00 -9.13
C ARG A 16 -5.26 -14.76 -9.38
N ALA A 17 -5.85 -13.84 -8.60
CA ALA A 17 -7.28 -13.60 -8.72
C ALA A 17 -7.62 -12.89 -10.01
N SER A 18 -6.82 -11.92 -10.40
CA SER A 18 -7.09 -11.15 -11.60
C SER A 18 -5.90 -10.25 -11.87
N GLU A 19 -5.46 -10.23 -13.10
CA GLU A 19 -4.40 -9.33 -13.49
C GLU A 19 -4.86 -7.88 -13.47
N ASP A 20 -6.18 -7.69 -13.51
CA ASP A 20 -6.74 -6.35 -13.58
C ASP A 20 -7.24 -5.86 -12.25
N TRP A 21 -7.05 -6.62 -11.19
CA TRP A 21 -7.58 -6.21 -9.90
C TRP A 21 -6.79 -5.04 -9.33
N TYR A 22 -7.49 -4.00 -8.96
CA TYR A 22 -6.88 -2.89 -8.26
C TYR A 22 -7.94 -2.09 -7.53
N ARG A 23 -7.48 -1.24 -6.62
CA ARG A 23 -8.32 -0.26 -5.94
C ARG A 23 -7.60 1.08 -5.95
N LEU A 24 -8.36 2.15 -6.05
CA LEU A 24 -7.83 3.50 -5.89
C LEU A 24 -8.21 4.00 -4.52
N ILE A 25 -7.25 4.58 -3.83
CA ILE A 25 -7.43 5.09 -2.48
C ILE A 25 -7.02 6.55 -2.45
N GLU A 26 -7.91 7.41 -1.96
CA GLU A 26 -7.54 8.80 -1.74
C GLU A 26 -7.15 8.98 -0.29
N ILE A 27 -6.06 9.68 -0.05
CA ILE A 27 -5.53 9.83 1.29
C ILE A 27 -4.80 11.16 1.39
N GLU A 28 -4.82 11.76 2.57
CA GLU A 28 -4.05 12.98 2.78
C GLU A 28 -2.56 12.68 2.71
N SER A 29 -1.83 13.55 2.06
CA SER A 29 -0.39 13.32 1.91
C SER A 29 0.35 13.34 3.25
N ASN A 30 -0.22 13.98 4.26
CA ASN A 30 0.41 14.01 5.57
C ASN A 30 0.00 12.85 6.48
N ALA A 31 -0.81 11.92 5.99
CA ALA A 31 -1.18 10.74 6.76
C ALA A 31 0.02 9.82 6.89
N ASP A 32 0.04 9.04 7.96
CA ASP A 32 1.11 8.08 8.19
C ASP A 32 0.76 6.72 7.61
N LEU A 33 1.69 5.77 7.75
CA LEU A 33 1.47 4.45 7.18
C LEU A 33 0.41 3.65 7.92
N GLU A 34 0.23 3.90 9.21
CA GLU A 34 -0.84 3.21 9.92
C GLU A 34 -2.20 3.64 9.37
N THR A 35 -2.37 4.91 9.07
CA THR A 35 -3.61 5.39 8.47
C THR A 35 -3.82 4.74 7.12
N LEU A 36 -2.75 4.60 6.33
CA LEU A 36 -2.85 3.92 5.05
C LEU A 36 -3.26 2.46 5.23
N HIS A 37 -2.69 1.78 6.23
CA HIS A 37 -3.09 0.40 6.53
C HIS A 37 -4.61 0.31 6.77
N LEU A 38 -5.15 1.22 7.55
CA LEU A 38 -6.59 1.17 7.82
C LEU A 38 -7.41 1.44 6.57
N CYS A 39 -6.94 2.33 5.71
CA CYS A 39 -7.61 2.59 4.45
C CYS A 39 -7.59 1.36 3.55
N ILE A 40 -6.47 0.63 3.54
CA ILE A 40 -6.37 -0.58 2.73
C ILE A 40 -7.31 -1.65 3.26
N GLN A 41 -7.35 -1.84 4.58
CA GLN A 41 -8.24 -2.82 5.19
C GLN A 41 -9.69 -2.57 4.78
N ASP A 42 -10.09 -1.31 4.79
CA ASP A 42 -11.44 -0.94 4.40
C ASP A 42 -11.66 -1.20 2.90
N ALA A 43 -10.68 -0.87 2.09
CA ALA A 43 -10.83 -0.98 0.63
C ALA A 43 -10.94 -2.43 0.17
N VAL A 44 -10.30 -3.37 0.88
CA VAL A 44 -10.30 -4.78 0.49
C VAL A 44 -11.18 -5.63 1.39
N ASN A 45 -11.89 -5.00 2.33
CA ASN A 45 -12.80 -5.71 3.25
C ASN A 45 -12.10 -6.71 4.15
N PHE A 46 -10.89 -6.44 4.53
CA PHE A 46 -10.22 -7.24 5.55
C PHE A 46 -10.62 -6.73 6.92
N GLU A 47 -10.40 -7.54 7.94
CA GLU A 47 -10.88 -7.22 9.28
C GLU A 47 -9.80 -6.75 10.23
N ASN A 48 -8.62 -6.45 9.70
CA ASN A 48 -7.53 -5.91 10.52
C ASN A 48 -7.19 -6.82 11.71
N ASP A 49 -7.22 -8.11 11.48
CA ASP A 49 -7.02 -9.07 12.55
C ASP A 49 -5.71 -9.84 12.45
N HIS A 50 -4.77 -9.36 11.64
CA HIS A 50 -3.46 -9.99 11.46
C HIS A 50 -2.37 -8.94 11.43
N LEU A 51 -1.13 -9.39 11.60
CA LEU A 51 0.02 -8.53 11.51
C LEU A 51 0.23 -8.06 10.09
N TYR A 52 0.88 -6.92 9.96
CA TYR A 52 1.14 -6.32 8.66
C TYR A 52 2.45 -5.55 8.68
N GLU A 53 2.95 -5.27 7.49
CA GLU A 53 4.10 -4.38 7.35
C GLU A 53 4.06 -3.73 5.97
N PHE A 54 4.75 -2.60 5.86
CA PHE A 54 5.05 -2.00 4.57
C PHE A 54 6.54 -2.18 4.32
N PHE A 55 6.93 -2.28 3.06
CA PHE A 55 8.36 -2.27 2.76
C PHE A 55 8.61 -1.68 1.38
N ILE A 56 9.82 -1.12 1.24
CA ILE A 56 10.28 -0.56 -0.02
C ILE A 56 11.39 -1.45 -0.53
N ALA A 57 11.26 -1.93 -1.77
CA ALA A 57 12.21 -2.85 -2.35
C ALA A 57 12.02 -2.86 -3.86
N ASN A 58 12.96 -3.50 -4.56
CA ASN A 58 12.83 -3.67 -6.00
C ASN A 58 11.72 -4.64 -6.36
N SER A 59 11.50 -5.65 -5.53
CA SER A 59 10.46 -6.64 -5.75
C SER A 59 10.08 -7.26 -4.42
N VAL A 60 8.99 -8.01 -4.44
CA VAL A 60 8.51 -8.70 -3.24
C VAL A 60 9.56 -9.66 -2.69
N ARG A 61 10.34 -10.27 -3.57
CA ARG A 61 11.30 -11.29 -3.15
C ARG A 61 12.68 -10.73 -2.86
N SER A 62 12.87 -9.44 -2.98
CA SER A 62 14.17 -8.84 -2.74
C SER A 62 14.60 -9.08 -1.30
N SER A 63 15.86 -9.41 -1.09
CA SER A 63 16.39 -9.53 0.26
C SER A 63 16.71 -8.18 0.87
N ALA A 64 16.85 -7.16 0.05
CA ALA A 64 17.16 -5.81 0.52
C ALA A 64 15.86 -5.03 0.60
N LYS A 65 15.28 -4.97 1.80
CA LYS A 65 14.00 -4.30 2.01
C LYS A 65 14.14 -3.28 3.12
N ARG A 66 13.54 -2.12 2.92
CA ARG A 66 13.37 -1.15 3.99
C ARG A 66 11.97 -1.34 4.56
N ARG A 67 11.89 -1.81 5.79
CA ARG A 67 10.63 -2.21 6.40
C ARG A 67 10.09 -1.18 7.36
N PHE A 68 8.77 -1.11 7.40
CA PHE A 68 8.05 -0.25 8.33
C PHE A 68 6.98 -1.11 9.00
N ASP A 69 7.14 -1.36 10.29
CA ASP A 69 6.18 -2.15 11.04
C ASP A 69 6.16 -1.69 12.48
N ASN A 70 5.38 -2.38 13.31
CA ASN A 70 5.25 -1.97 14.70
C ASN A 70 6.56 -2.03 15.46
N GLU A 71 7.43 -2.94 15.07
CA GLU A 71 8.68 -3.14 15.81
C GLU A 71 9.74 -2.15 15.38
N ASN A 72 9.74 -1.76 14.11
CA ASN A 72 10.72 -0.82 13.59
C ASN A 72 10.28 0.61 13.69
N GLN A 73 9.04 0.82 14.14
CA GLN A 73 8.53 2.15 14.42
C GLN A 73 8.43 3.08 13.22
N GLY A 74 8.60 2.54 12.02
CA GLY A 74 8.52 3.38 10.83
C GLY A 74 7.11 3.81 10.47
N LEU A 75 6.10 3.17 11.07
CA LEU A 75 4.71 3.41 10.68
C LEU A 75 4.26 4.83 10.96
N TRP A 76 4.81 5.46 11.98
CA TRP A 76 4.36 6.77 12.40
C TRP A 76 5.35 7.89 12.12
N GLU A 77 6.51 7.56 11.57
CA GLU A 77 7.59 8.54 11.43
C GLU A 77 7.55 9.26 10.10
N TYR A 78 6.88 8.70 9.12
CA TYR A 78 6.89 9.27 7.78
C TYR A 78 5.47 9.48 7.31
N SER A 79 5.25 10.57 6.62
CA SER A 79 3.98 10.77 5.94
C SER A 79 4.02 10.08 4.58
N ILE A 80 2.85 9.82 4.03
CA ILE A 80 2.78 9.22 2.70
C ILE A 80 3.47 10.12 1.68
N GLY A 81 3.27 11.43 1.80
CA GLY A 81 3.90 12.37 0.88
C GLY A 81 5.41 12.36 0.96
N ASP A 82 5.97 12.03 2.14
CA ASP A 82 7.41 11.97 2.29
C ASP A 82 8.02 10.76 1.59
N LEU A 83 7.24 9.71 1.39
CA LEU A 83 7.75 8.50 0.77
C LEU A 83 7.77 8.56 -0.75
N PHE A 84 6.97 9.41 -1.34
CA PHE A 84 6.92 9.53 -2.79
C PHE A 84 7.53 10.84 -3.23
N PRO A 85 8.24 10.85 -4.37
CA PRO A 85 8.50 9.72 -5.25
C PRO A 85 9.54 8.77 -4.65
N LEU A 86 9.38 7.50 -4.96
CA LEU A 86 10.31 6.49 -4.47
C LEU A 86 11.61 6.55 -5.27
N PRO A 87 12.72 6.04 -4.71
CA PRO A 87 13.95 5.93 -5.48
C PRO A 87 13.73 5.08 -6.72
N LYS A 88 14.57 5.30 -7.72
CA LYS A 88 14.45 4.61 -8.98
C LYS A 88 14.45 3.10 -8.77
N HIS A 89 13.54 2.43 -9.46
CA HIS A 89 13.36 0.97 -9.41
C HIS A 89 12.85 0.44 -8.08
N LYS A 90 12.51 1.31 -7.15
CA LYS A 90 11.95 0.88 -5.88
C LYS A 90 10.45 0.99 -5.91
N LYS A 91 9.79 0.10 -5.18
CA LYS A 91 8.35 0.07 -5.09
C LYS A 91 7.94 -0.07 -3.64
N LEU A 92 6.76 0.44 -3.31
CA LEU A 92 6.21 0.30 -1.98
C LEU A 92 5.25 -0.88 -1.98
N PHE A 93 5.47 -1.79 -1.03
CA PHE A 93 4.64 -2.97 -0.89
C PHE A 93 3.99 -2.99 0.48
N TYR A 94 2.86 -3.66 0.56
CA TYR A 94 2.13 -3.88 1.80
C TYR A 94 1.90 -5.38 1.92
N LEU A 95 2.28 -5.92 3.07
CA LEU A 95 2.08 -7.34 3.38
C LEU A 95 1.12 -7.44 4.54
N PHE A 96 0.05 -8.19 4.36
CA PHE A 96 -0.93 -8.44 5.41
C PHE A 96 -1.04 -9.94 5.63
N ASP A 97 -1.11 -10.33 6.92
CA ASP A 97 -1.27 -11.74 7.30
C ASP A 97 -0.07 -12.56 6.83
N TYR A 98 0.96 -12.59 7.67
CA TYR A 98 2.21 -13.26 7.31
C TYR A 98 2.00 -14.72 6.96
N GLY A 99 0.97 -15.36 7.51
CA GLY A 99 0.70 -16.76 7.21
C GLY A 99 0.20 -16.96 5.79
N ASP A 100 -0.77 -16.15 5.36
CA ASP A 100 -1.33 -16.24 4.01
C ASP A 100 -0.59 -15.37 3.02
N SER A 101 0.15 -14.38 3.49
CA SER A 101 1.02 -13.55 2.65
C SER A 101 0.27 -12.83 1.54
N TRP A 102 -0.64 -11.95 1.94
CA TRP A 102 -1.31 -11.09 0.98
C TRP A 102 -0.40 -9.91 0.67
N TYR A 103 0.17 -9.88 -0.52
CA TYR A 103 1.07 -8.81 -0.95
C TYR A 103 0.36 -7.87 -1.90
N PHE A 104 0.54 -6.58 -1.67
CA PHE A 104 -0.02 -5.55 -2.54
C PHE A 104 1.10 -4.59 -2.92
N ARG A 105 1.01 -4.05 -4.13
CA ARG A 105 1.92 -3.00 -4.58
C ARG A 105 1.17 -1.68 -4.57
N ILE A 106 1.81 -0.65 -4.08
CA ILE A 106 1.20 0.66 -3.95
C ILE A 106 1.96 1.66 -4.80
N THR A 107 1.27 2.33 -5.71
CA THR A 107 1.88 3.34 -6.54
C THR A 107 1.06 4.62 -6.44
N LYS A 108 1.71 5.74 -6.71
CA LYS A 108 0.99 7.00 -6.75
C LYS A 108 0.34 7.12 -8.11
N SER A 109 -0.96 7.28 -8.12
CA SER A 109 -1.72 7.33 -9.36
C SER A 109 -1.86 8.76 -9.84
N ARG A 110 -1.81 8.95 -11.14
CA ARG A 110 -2.12 10.24 -11.74
C ARG A 110 -3.61 10.41 -11.98
N LYS A 111 -4.34 9.31 -12.01
CA LYS A 111 -5.78 9.38 -12.14
C LYS A 111 -6.39 9.68 -10.81
N LYS A 112 -7.40 10.51 -10.82
CA LYS A 112 -8.19 10.74 -9.62
C LYS A 112 -9.39 9.83 -9.65
N ILE A 113 -9.93 9.55 -8.46
CA ILE A 113 -11.18 8.82 -8.38
C ILE A 113 -12.26 9.74 -8.95
N GLU A 114 -13.02 9.24 -9.92
CA GLU A 114 -14.05 10.04 -10.55
C GLU A 114 -15.21 10.19 -9.63
N GLN A 115 -15.68 11.41 -9.57
CA GLN A 115 -16.82 11.66 -8.73
C GLN A 115 -18.04 11.57 -9.55
N GLU A 116 -18.18 11.10 -10.29
CA GLU A 116 -19.18 10.97 -11.03
C GLU A 116 -20.03 11.83 -10.93
N GLU A 117 -19.94 12.10 -10.78
CA GLU A 117 -20.47 12.74 -10.87
C GLU A 117 -20.50 13.53 -10.89
N ALA A 118 -19.78 13.44 -10.78
CA ALA A 118 -19.79 14.37 -10.87
C ALA A 118 -20.68 14.60 -11.46
N GLY A 119 -20.91 14.23 -11.52
CA GLY A 119 -21.76 14.48 -12.03
C GLY A 119 -22.18 14.68 -12.18
#